data_359745eb65a3b40ab4c8eb61ce1916a9
#
_entry.id   359745eb65a3b40ab4c8eb61ce1916a9
#
_cell.length_a   1.000
_cell.length_b   1.000
_cell.length_c   1.000
_cell.angle_alpha   90.00
_cell.angle_beta   90.00
_cell.angle_gamma   90.00
#
_symmetry.space_group_name_H-M   'P 1'
#
loop_
_entity.id
_entity.type
_entity.pdbx_description
1 polymer ?
#
loop_
_entity_poly.entity_id
_entity_poly.type
_entity_poly.pdbx_seq_one_letter_code
_entity_poly.pdbx_strand_id
1 'polypeptide(L)'
;MLLAPKIAAMALVLAAAGSHAARPTSIVFQTHAETAEGEPYSRYTVNCNDGKSVPLTAWDGQRKWCIGGSAEGGCEKQQISAAKAACMDARAPA
;
A
#
# COMPACT_ATOMS: atom_id res chain seq x y z
N MET A 1 -11.27 17.81 -41.74
CA MET A 1 -10.47 18.84 -41.19
C MET A 1 -10.79 19.15 -39.75
N LEU A 2 -12.00 19.40 -39.47
CA LEU A 2 -12.37 19.86 -38.16
C LEU A 2 -12.40 18.74 -37.13
N LEU A 3 -12.31 17.52 -37.55
CA LEU A 3 -12.46 16.38 -36.66
C LEU A 3 -11.23 16.08 -35.83
N ALA A 4 -10.09 16.34 -36.36
CA ALA A 4 -8.84 15.98 -35.71
C ALA A 4 -8.68 16.60 -34.31
N PRO A 5 -8.98 17.88 -34.12
CA PRO A 5 -8.80 18.46 -32.78
C PRO A 5 -9.66 17.81 -31.73
N LYS A 6 -10.80 17.32 -32.10
CA LYS A 6 -11.68 16.69 -31.10
C LYS A 6 -11.11 15.40 -30.58
N ILE A 7 -10.49 14.66 -31.46
CA ILE A 7 -9.91 13.37 -31.06
C ILE A 7 -8.79 13.57 -30.06
N ALA A 8 -7.98 14.57 -30.28
CA ALA A 8 -6.86 14.84 -29.39
C ALA A 8 -7.33 15.14 -27.98
N ALA A 9 -8.40 15.90 -27.87
CA ALA A 9 -8.92 16.25 -26.56
C ALA A 9 -9.35 15.01 -25.76
N MET A 10 -9.93 14.06 -26.44
CA MET A 10 -10.36 12.85 -25.77
C MET A 10 -9.19 12.05 -25.23
N ALA A 11 -8.11 12.00 -25.98
CA ALA A 11 -6.95 11.27 -25.53
C ALA A 11 -6.38 11.84 -24.25
N LEU A 12 -6.40 13.15 -24.10
CA LEU A 12 -5.90 13.77 -22.89
C LEU A 12 -6.71 13.39 -21.66
N VAL A 13 -8.01 13.31 -21.82
CA VAL A 13 -8.87 12.94 -20.70
C VAL A 13 -8.53 11.55 -20.19
N LEU A 14 -8.29 10.63 -21.09
CA LEU A 14 -7.95 9.27 -20.68
C LEU A 14 -6.63 9.21 -19.94
N ALA A 15 -5.66 9.96 -20.38
CA ALA A 15 -4.37 9.95 -19.71
C ALA A 15 -4.50 10.45 -18.28
N ALA A 16 -5.29 11.47 -18.04
CA ALA A 16 -5.47 11.99 -16.71
C ALA A 16 -6.12 10.96 -15.80
N ALA A 17 -7.07 10.21 -16.32
CA ALA A 17 -7.77 9.23 -15.50
C ALA A 17 -6.87 8.11 -15.02
N GLY A 18 -5.78 7.81 -15.73
CA GLY A 18 -4.92 6.70 -15.36
C GLY A 18 -3.86 7.01 -14.33
N SER A 19 -3.84 8.21 -13.78
CA SER A 19 -2.74 8.62 -12.92
C SER A 19 -3.06 8.61 -11.43
N HIS A 20 -4.18 8.06 -11.02
CA HIS A 20 -4.55 8.03 -9.61
C HIS A 20 -3.79 6.96 -8.86
N ALA A 21 -3.22 7.34 -7.72
CA ALA A 21 -2.57 6.41 -6.83
C ALA A 21 -3.61 5.72 -5.96
N ALA A 22 -3.37 4.45 -5.65
CA ALA A 22 -4.24 3.71 -4.73
C ALA A 22 -4.05 4.21 -3.31
N ARG A 23 -5.10 4.10 -2.49
CA ARG A 23 -5.08 4.55 -1.11
C ARG A 23 -5.63 3.47 -0.21
N PRO A 24 -5.20 3.44 1.07
CA PRO A 24 -5.76 2.48 2.00
C PRO A 24 -7.21 2.83 2.34
N THR A 25 -8.05 1.81 2.38
CA THR A 25 -9.44 1.95 2.81
C THR A 25 -9.65 1.37 4.19
N SER A 26 -8.82 0.41 4.61
CA SER A 26 -8.90 -0.14 5.96
C SER A 26 -7.57 -0.79 6.31
N ILE A 27 -7.27 -0.85 7.60
CA ILE A 27 -6.10 -1.54 8.14
C ILE A 27 -6.65 -2.48 9.20
N VAL A 28 -6.47 -3.79 8.98
CA VAL A 28 -7.10 -4.80 9.80
C VAL A 28 -6.05 -5.59 10.55
N PHE A 29 -6.18 -5.65 11.87
CA PHE A 29 -5.31 -6.47 12.70
C PHE A 29 -5.61 -7.95 12.43
N GLN A 30 -4.56 -8.74 12.29
CA GLN A 30 -4.70 -10.18 12.06
C GLN A 30 -4.33 -11.00 13.28
N THR A 31 -3.11 -10.87 13.77
CA THR A 31 -2.64 -11.69 14.85
C THR A 31 -1.33 -11.16 15.43
N HIS A 32 -1.01 -11.59 16.64
CA HIS A 32 0.34 -11.43 17.20
C HIS A 32 1.17 -12.65 16.83
N ALA A 33 2.47 -12.46 16.66
CA ALA A 33 3.39 -13.51 16.25
C ALA A 33 4.77 -13.27 16.85
N GLU A 34 5.66 -14.23 16.65
CA GLU A 34 7.06 -14.11 17.06
C GLU A 34 7.94 -14.71 16.00
N THR A 35 9.15 -14.14 15.86
CA THR A 35 10.16 -14.74 15.00
C THR A 35 10.74 -15.97 15.65
N ALA A 36 11.60 -16.69 14.90
CA ALA A 36 12.28 -17.85 15.44
C ALA A 36 13.16 -17.50 16.64
N GLU A 37 13.67 -16.25 16.69
CA GLU A 37 14.48 -15.76 17.81
C GLU A 37 13.64 -15.25 18.96
N GLY A 38 12.32 -15.27 18.85
CA GLY A 38 11.45 -14.81 19.91
C GLY A 38 11.11 -13.34 19.89
N GLU A 39 11.41 -12.65 18.81
CA GLU A 39 11.06 -11.23 18.72
C GLU A 39 9.57 -11.09 18.39
N PRO A 40 8.80 -10.37 19.23
CA PRO A 40 7.35 -10.25 18.99
C PRO A 40 7.05 -9.23 17.92
N TYR A 41 5.99 -9.47 17.16
CA TYR A 41 5.47 -8.51 16.19
C TYR A 41 3.99 -8.78 16.00
N SER A 42 3.31 -7.86 15.31
CA SER A 42 1.90 -7.99 15.01
C SER A 42 1.70 -7.94 13.50
N ARG A 43 0.71 -8.70 13.02
CA ARG A 43 0.43 -8.78 11.59
C ARG A 43 -0.88 -8.07 11.28
N TYR A 44 -0.86 -7.28 10.23
CA TYR A 44 -2.01 -6.52 9.77
C TYR A 44 -2.17 -6.71 8.27
N THR A 45 -3.36 -6.42 7.76
CA THR A 45 -3.63 -6.36 6.32
C THR A 45 -4.16 -4.98 5.99
N VAL A 46 -3.57 -4.36 4.98
CA VAL A 46 -4.05 -3.09 4.44
C VAL A 46 -4.86 -3.40 3.19
N ASN A 47 -6.11 -2.92 3.17
CA ASN A 47 -6.93 -3.01 1.97
C ASN A 47 -6.86 -1.68 1.25
N CYS A 48 -6.64 -1.73 -0.06
CA CYS A 48 -6.48 -0.55 -0.89
C CYS A 48 -7.70 -0.35 -1.78
N ASN A 49 -7.95 0.88 -2.20
CA ASN A 49 -9.15 1.18 -2.98
C ASN A 49 -9.12 0.63 -4.40
N ASP A 50 -7.98 0.06 -4.82
CA ASP A 50 -7.88 -0.63 -6.11
C ASP A 50 -8.14 -2.13 -6.00
N GLY A 51 -8.57 -2.61 -4.83
CA GLY A 51 -8.83 -4.03 -4.61
C GLY A 51 -7.65 -4.83 -4.11
N LYS A 52 -6.49 -4.22 -4.00
CA LYS A 52 -5.29 -4.90 -3.53
C LYS A 52 -5.29 -5.01 -2.02
N SER A 53 -4.77 -6.11 -1.48
CA SER A 53 -4.56 -6.30 -0.05
C SER A 53 -3.08 -6.56 0.19
N VAL A 54 -2.49 -5.81 1.10
CA VAL A 54 -1.05 -5.85 1.31
C VAL A 54 -0.76 -6.13 2.78
N PRO A 55 0.12 -7.09 3.09
CA PRO A 55 0.46 -7.36 4.49
C PRO A 55 1.35 -6.26 5.05
N LEU A 56 1.11 -5.93 6.32
CA LEU A 56 1.97 -5.07 7.12
C LEU A 56 2.35 -5.80 8.39
N THR A 57 3.52 -5.48 8.92
CA THR A 57 3.94 -5.97 10.23
C THR A 57 4.36 -4.80 11.10
N ALA A 58 3.99 -4.88 12.38
CA ALA A 58 4.34 -3.87 13.37
C ALA A 58 5.35 -4.45 14.34
N TRP A 59 6.44 -3.72 14.53
CA TRP A 59 7.59 -4.16 15.33
C TRP A 59 7.90 -3.12 16.40
N ASP A 60 8.71 -3.52 17.34
CA ASP A 60 9.26 -2.61 18.36
C ASP A 60 8.15 -1.83 19.07
N GLY A 61 7.13 -2.55 19.56
CA GLY A 61 6.03 -1.91 20.26
C GLY A 61 5.24 -0.96 19.39
N GLN A 62 5.09 -1.32 18.12
CA GLN A 62 4.33 -0.54 17.14
C GLN A 62 4.99 0.78 16.77
N ARG A 63 6.30 0.87 16.92
CA ARG A 63 7.06 2.04 16.51
C ARG A 63 7.70 1.87 15.14
N LYS A 64 7.61 0.66 14.56
CA LYS A 64 8.21 0.37 13.26
C LYS A 64 7.19 -0.45 12.47
N TRP A 65 6.70 0.10 11.37
CA TRP A 65 5.67 -0.52 10.54
C TRP A 65 6.26 -0.84 9.19
N CYS A 66 6.28 -2.11 8.82
CA CYS A 66 6.96 -2.56 7.62
C CYS A 66 5.99 -3.21 6.65
N ILE A 67 6.23 -3.01 5.36
CA ILE A 67 5.46 -3.65 4.31
C ILE A 67 5.97 -5.07 4.17
N GLY A 68 5.06 -6.04 4.17
CA GLY A 68 5.43 -7.44 4.04
C GLY A 68 5.58 -8.11 5.37
N GLY A 69 6.30 -9.22 5.39
CA GLY A 69 6.39 -10.08 6.56
C GLY A 69 7.64 -9.95 7.37
N SER A 70 8.51 -9.00 7.09
CA SER A 70 9.78 -8.90 7.81
C SER A 70 10.05 -7.47 8.24
N ALA A 71 10.97 -7.32 9.19
CA ALA A 71 11.33 -6.02 9.73
C ALA A 71 12.23 -5.20 8.80
N GLU A 72 12.46 -5.69 7.59
CA GLU A 72 13.42 -5.05 6.66
C GLU A 72 12.81 -4.59 5.36
N GLY A 73 11.52 -4.85 5.13
CA GLY A 73 10.90 -4.49 3.88
C GLY A 73 10.15 -3.19 4.00
N GLY A 74 10.76 -2.09 3.55
CA GLY A 74 10.07 -0.81 3.48
C GLY A 74 9.36 -0.41 4.76
N CYS A 75 10.08 0.16 5.73
CA CYS A 75 9.50 0.45 7.04
C CYS A 75 9.30 1.94 7.27
N GLU A 76 8.26 2.26 8.04
CA GLU A 76 7.90 3.61 8.43
C GLU A 76 7.69 3.63 9.94
N LYS A 77 7.74 4.83 10.52
CA LYS A 77 7.53 4.96 11.95
C LYS A 77 6.07 4.95 12.34
N GLN A 78 5.18 5.22 11.41
CA GLN A 78 3.75 5.33 11.68
C GLN A 78 2.97 4.39 10.79
N GLN A 79 1.89 3.86 11.35
CA GLN A 79 1.03 2.91 10.67
C GLN A 79 0.46 3.47 9.37
N ILE A 80 -0.06 4.69 9.41
CA ILE A 80 -0.72 5.24 8.23
C ILE A 80 0.29 5.50 7.11
N SER A 81 1.51 5.89 7.45
CA SER A 81 2.55 6.09 6.45
C SER A 81 2.89 4.79 5.76
N ALA A 82 3.02 3.71 6.52
CA ALA A 82 3.30 2.41 5.94
C ALA A 82 2.14 1.92 5.07
N ALA A 83 0.91 2.14 5.51
CA ALA A 83 -0.27 1.74 4.75
C ALA A 83 -0.34 2.47 3.41
N LYS A 84 -0.09 3.78 3.42
CA LYS A 84 -0.08 4.56 2.19
C LYS A 84 0.99 4.06 1.23
N ALA A 85 2.19 3.82 1.75
CA ALA A 85 3.28 3.32 0.93
C ALA A 85 2.95 1.95 0.34
N ALA A 86 2.32 1.09 1.13
CA ALA A 86 1.95 -0.24 0.67
C ALA A 86 0.98 -0.19 -0.50
N CYS A 87 -0.02 0.70 -0.44
CA CYS A 87 -0.99 0.80 -1.51
C CYS A 87 -0.42 1.46 -2.76
N MET A 88 0.56 2.34 -2.60
CA MET A 88 1.16 3.05 -3.73
C MET A 88 2.25 2.24 -4.41
N ASP A 89 2.85 1.27 -3.73
CA ASP A 89 3.97 0.50 -4.26
C ASP A 89 3.45 -0.56 -5.23
N ALA A 90 3.77 -0.40 -6.51
CA ALA A 90 3.32 -1.32 -7.54
C ALA A 90 3.90 -2.72 -7.36
N ARG A 91 5.00 -2.86 -6.61
CA ARG A 91 5.65 -4.14 -6.39
C ARG A 91 5.24 -4.78 -5.07
N ALA A 92 4.42 -4.12 -4.28
CA ALA A 92 3.98 -4.69 -3.02
C ALA A 92 3.13 -5.93 -3.28
N PRO A 93 3.24 -6.97 -2.45
CA PRO A 93 2.43 -8.16 -2.62
C PRO A 93 0.95 -7.84 -2.38
N ALA A 94 0.11 -8.53 -3.13
CA ALA A 94 -1.33 -8.36 -3.03
C ALA A 94 -1.95 -9.45 -2.19
#